data_99a4b9d00b1fb91e4e8bf6a0f92a4c48
#
_entry.id   99a4b9d00b1fb91e4e8bf6a0f92a4c48
#
_cell.length_a   1.000
_cell.length_b   1.000
_cell.length_c   1.000
_cell.angle_alpha   90.00
_cell.angle_beta   90.00
_cell.angle_gamma   90.00
#
_symmetry.space_group_name_H-M   'P 1'
#
loop_
_entity.id
_entity.type
_entity.pdbx_description
1 polymer ?
#
loop_
_entity_poly.entity_id
_entity_poly.type
_entity_poly.pdbx_seq_one_letter_code
_entity_poly.pdbx_strand_id
1 'polypeptide(L)'
;MRVAVTGAGGRLGTALVKRLTDEPFADEVLAWDLPDHDLDDPRSAGRLVFAARPDVVIHAAAWTDVNGCAERPDVAMRRNGTAVGEMAEACVRIGAGLVMVSTNEVFDGRRTDGLPYRPTDPTGAPNPYGAAKLAGELAARLAYGASGDDFAAAATSAGSGTGAVGRPATPPLAIVRTAWLFGLPGADFPQKILAAARAARQSGTTMRIVSDEIGCPTYATDLAAAIVALVRESGRAGGRGFDGIHHVVNTGRASRAEWAREVLRLAAIDVPTEDVPMATWSRPSNPPGWGVLEPTPLPDGSLRTWQSALAEYFELLPKEP
;
A
#
# COMPACT_ATOMS: atom_id res chain seq x y z
N MET A 1 20.27 11.03 4.48
CA MET A 1 19.70 10.78 3.14
C MET A 1 18.61 11.80 2.81
N ARG A 2 18.50 12.20 1.55
CA ARG A 2 17.35 12.97 1.03
C ARG A 2 16.28 12.00 0.61
N VAL A 3 15.13 12.00 1.27
CA VAL A 3 14.03 11.06 0.99
C VAL A 3 12.84 11.82 0.44
N ALA A 4 12.39 11.47 -0.76
CA ALA A 4 11.19 12.04 -1.37
C ALA A 4 9.98 11.12 -1.16
N VAL A 5 8.83 11.71 -0.86
CA VAL A 5 7.55 11.01 -0.72
C VAL A 5 6.56 11.61 -1.70
N THR A 6 6.02 10.81 -2.63
CA THR A 6 4.94 11.25 -3.52
C THR A 6 3.57 10.91 -2.92
N GLY A 7 2.55 11.70 -3.26
CA GLY A 7 1.24 11.59 -2.63
C GLY A 7 1.30 11.97 -1.14
N ALA A 8 2.14 12.96 -0.81
CA ALA A 8 2.48 13.34 0.55
C ALA A 8 1.27 13.82 1.38
N GLY A 9 0.25 14.38 0.76
CA GLY A 9 -1.00 14.77 1.41
C GLY A 9 -2.02 13.63 1.58
N GLY A 10 -1.75 12.46 0.97
CA GLY A 10 -2.58 11.27 1.12
C GLY A 10 -2.41 10.60 2.49
N ARG A 11 -3.25 9.59 2.76
CA ARG A 11 -3.26 8.85 4.04
C ARG A 11 -1.89 8.28 4.41
N LEU A 12 -1.29 7.52 3.51
CA LEU A 12 0.04 6.95 3.74
C LEU A 12 1.13 8.02 3.65
N GLY A 13 1.03 8.94 2.68
CA GLY A 13 2.03 10.01 2.51
C GLY A 13 2.19 10.89 3.74
N THR A 14 1.09 11.31 4.34
CA THR A 14 1.13 12.10 5.60
C THR A 14 1.81 11.34 6.74
N ALA A 15 1.52 10.04 6.88
CA ALA A 15 2.15 9.21 7.89
C ALA A 15 3.65 9.01 7.62
N LEU A 16 4.03 8.82 6.35
CA LEU A 16 5.43 8.69 5.92
C LEU A 16 6.23 9.97 6.19
N VAL A 17 5.71 11.13 5.75
CA VAL A 17 6.38 12.42 5.97
C VAL A 17 6.59 12.66 7.45
N LYS A 18 5.53 12.49 8.27
CA LYS A 18 5.62 12.64 9.73
C LYS A 18 6.69 11.72 10.31
N ARG A 19 6.67 10.42 9.95
CA ARG A 19 7.61 9.44 10.49
C ARG A 19 9.06 9.74 10.08
N LEU A 20 9.30 10.09 8.81
CA LEU A 20 10.63 10.40 8.28
C LEU A 20 11.24 11.65 8.92
N THR A 21 10.42 12.66 9.24
CA THR A 21 10.90 13.89 9.90
C THR A 21 11.52 13.62 11.27
N ASP A 22 11.10 12.55 11.94
CA ASP A 22 11.61 12.12 13.24
C ASP A 22 12.83 11.19 13.15
N GLU A 23 13.25 10.78 11.93
CA GLU A 23 14.33 9.80 11.72
C GLU A 23 15.69 10.46 11.48
N PRO A 24 16.70 10.16 12.30
CA PRO A 24 18.03 10.78 12.19
C PRO A 24 18.76 10.53 10.87
N PHE A 25 18.40 9.48 10.12
CA PHE A 25 19.01 9.17 8.83
C PHE A 25 18.44 10.01 7.67
N ALA A 26 17.27 10.62 7.85
CA ALA A 26 16.61 11.46 6.84
C ALA A 26 17.02 12.92 7.05
N ASP A 27 18.10 13.35 6.41
CA ASP A 27 18.60 14.72 6.50
C ASP A 27 17.62 15.74 5.89
N GLU A 28 16.86 15.30 4.87
CA GLU A 28 15.85 16.12 4.19
C GLU A 28 14.69 15.25 3.71
N VAL A 29 13.47 15.68 4.00
CA VAL A 29 12.22 15.03 3.56
C VAL A 29 11.52 15.92 2.53
N LEU A 30 11.41 15.44 1.30
CA LEU A 30 10.78 16.13 0.18
C LEU A 30 9.34 15.60 0.02
N ALA A 31 8.37 16.42 0.37
CA ALA A 31 6.95 16.08 0.26
C ALA A 31 6.40 16.52 -1.11
N TRP A 32 6.17 15.57 -2.01
CA TRP A 32 5.66 15.83 -3.36
C TRP A 32 4.18 15.42 -3.48
N ASP A 33 3.37 16.36 -3.91
CA ASP A 33 1.95 16.15 -4.17
C ASP A 33 1.47 17.08 -5.28
N LEU A 34 0.18 17.05 -5.61
CA LEU A 34 -0.41 18.03 -6.51
C LEU A 34 -0.22 19.47 -5.96
N PRO A 35 0.02 20.46 -6.82
CA PRO A 35 0.10 20.35 -8.28
C PRO A 35 1.49 19.95 -8.83
N ASP A 36 2.52 19.84 -8.00
CA ASP A 36 3.91 19.65 -8.44
C ASP A 36 4.16 18.24 -8.99
N HIS A 37 3.59 17.23 -8.36
CA HIS A 37 3.61 15.84 -8.82
C HIS A 37 2.23 15.40 -9.31
N ASP A 38 2.00 15.55 -10.63
CA ASP A 38 0.78 15.13 -11.31
C ASP A 38 1.03 13.81 -12.07
N LEU A 39 0.26 12.78 -11.75
CA LEU A 39 0.35 11.46 -12.41
C LEU A 39 -0.13 11.50 -13.88
N ASP A 40 -0.87 12.54 -14.27
CA ASP A 40 -1.30 12.73 -15.65
C ASP A 40 -0.23 13.49 -16.48
N ASP A 41 0.74 14.20 -15.87
CA ASP A 41 1.88 14.83 -16.56
C ASP A 41 3.09 13.87 -16.65
N PRO A 42 3.42 13.35 -17.85
CA PRO A 42 4.53 12.40 -18.01
C PRO A 42 5.92 12.99 -17.69
N ARG A 43 6.02 14.31 -17.53
CA ARG A 43 7.28 14.99 -17.20
C ARG A 43 7.43 15.31 -15.72
N SER A 44 6.37 15.17 -14.92
CA SER A 44 6.38 15.60 -13.51
C SER A 44 7.42 14.83 -12.68
N ALA A 45 7.47 13.50 -12.81
CA ALA A 45 8.44 12.66 -12.12
C ALA A 45 9.89 13.04 -12.45
N GLY A 46 10.23 13.13 -13.73
CA GLY A 46 11.58 13.52 -14.18
C GLY A 46 11.97 14.91 -13.71
N ARG A 47 11.07 15.89 -13.81
CA ARG A 47 11.30 17.27 -13.37
C ARG A 47 11.68 17.32 -11.90
N LEU A 48 10.93 16.66 -11.02
CA LEU A 48 11.16 16.66 -9.59
C LEU A 48 12.42 15.88 -9.20
N VAL A 49 12.59 14.68 -9.74
CA VAL A 49 13.73 13.81 -9.42
C VAL A 49 15.05 14.44 -9.85
N PHE A 50 15.13 15.01 -11.08
CA PHE A 50 16.36 15.61 -11.56
C PHE A 50 16.71 16.94 -10.86
N ALA A 51 15.71 17.73 -10.45
CA ALA A 51 15.93 18.96 -9.71
C ALA A 51 16.37 18.70 -8.27
N ALA A 52 15.70 17.80 -7.58
CA ALA A 52 15.91 17.55 -6.15
C ALA A 52 17.01 16.50 -5.87
N ARG A 53 17.27 15.56 -6.79
CA ARG A 53 18.24 14.47 -6.64
C ARG A 53 18.13 13.73 -5.31
N PRO A 54 16.98 13.13 -4.99
CA PRO A 54 16.82 12.35 -3.77
C PRO A 54 17.70 11.10 -3.80
N ASP A 55 18.07 10.58 -2.61
CA ASP A 55 18.73 9.28 -2.49
C ASP A 55 17.72 8.14 -2.62
N VAL A 56 16.49 8.35 -2.12
CA VAL A 56 15.37 7.39 -2.17
C VAL A 56 14.08 8.13 -2.47
N VAL A 57 13.24 7.54 -3.32
CA VAL A 57 11.84 7.95 -3.53
C VAL A 57 10.91 6.90 -2.95
N ILE A 58 9.98 7.30 -2.09
CA ILE A 58 8.84 6.47 -1.65
C ILE A 58 7.63 6.91 -2.48
N HIS A 59 7.27 6.09 -3.48
CA HIS A 59 6.18 6.39 -4.41
C HIS A 59 4.85 5.85 -3.86
N ALA A 60 4.14 6.71 -3.10
CA ALA A 60 2.83 6.42 -2.50
C ALA A 60 1.67 7.08 -3.26
N ALA A 61 1.94 7.95 -4.23
CA ALA A 61 0.92 8.54 -5.08
C ALA A 61 0.24 7.46 -5.94
N ALA A 62 -1.09 7.43 -5.93
CA ALA A 62 -1.91 6.51 -6.72
C ALA A 62 -3.35 6.99 -6.80
N TRP A 63 -4.05 6.61 -7.84
CA TRP A 63 -5.51 6.72 -7.89
C TRP A 63 -6.14 5.47 -7.29
N THR A 64 -6.68 5.58 -6.06
CA THR A 64 -7.14 4.45 -5.23
C THR A 64 -8.66 4.26 -5.23
N ASP A 65 -9.40 5.03 -6.02
CA ASP A 65 -10.81 4.77 -6.26
C ASP A 65 -10.98 3.58 -7.21
N VAL A 66 -11.16 2.39 -6.62
CA VAL A 66 -11.24 1.13 -7.37
C VAL A 66 -12.44 1.11 -8.33
N ASN A 67 -13.57 1.72 -7.94
CA ASN A 67 -14.75 1.83 -8.82
C ASN A 67 -14.47 2.80 -9.97
N GLY A 68 -13.88 3.96 -9.70
CA GLY A 68 -13.47 4.88 -10.73
C GLY A 68 -12.44 4.28 -11.69
N CYS A 69 -11.51 3.44 -11.20
CA CYS A 69 -10.58 2.70 -12.03
C CYS A 69 -11.30 1.69 -12.96
N ALA A 70 -12.37 1.07 -12.48
CA ALA A 70 -13.18 0.15 -13.30
C ALA A 70 -13.97 0.90 -14.40
N GLU A 71 -14.45 2.11 -14.09
CA GLU A 71 -15.16 2.96 -15.04
C GLU A 71 -14.22 3.62 -16.07
N ARG A 72 -12.98 3.89 -15.69
CA ARG A 72 -11.97 4.56 -16.54
C ARG A 72 -10.62 3.82 -16.47
N PRO A 73 -10.52 2.64 -17.10
CA PRO A 73 -9.33 1.78 -17.02
C PRO A 73 -8.09 2.40 -17.68
N ASP A 74 -8.27 3.25 -18.67
CA ASP A 74 -7.22 4.02 -19.33
C ASP A 74 -6.54 5.02 -18.37
N VAL A 75 -7.35 5.74 -17.58
CA VAL A 75 -6.85 6.66 -16.55
C VAL A 75 -6.18 5.89 -15.41
N ALA A 76 -6.76 4.74 -15.02
CA ALA A 76 -6.13 3.86 -14.04
C ALA A 76 -4.74 3.41 -14.51
N MET A 77 -4.62 2.96 -15.75
CA MET A 77 -3.34 2.57 -16.36
C MET A 77 -2.36 3.74 -16.44
N ARG A 78 -2.81 4.93 -16.84
CA ARG A 78 -1.96 6.14 -16.88
C ARG A 78 -1.38 6.43 -15.50
N ARG A 79 -2.25 6.52 -14.46
CA ARG A 79 -1.86 6.99 -13.13
C ARG A 79 -1.15 5.93 -12.29
N ASN A 80 -1.60 4.66 -12.33
CA ASN A 80 -1.10 3.60 -11.46
C ASN A 80 -0.10 2.68 -12.15
N GLY A 81 0.00 2.71 -13.49
CA GLY A 81 0.94 1.92 -14.28
C GLY A 81 2.04 2.78 -14.89
N THR A 82 1.69 3.59 -15.90
CA THR A 82 2.66 4.34 -16.69
C THR A 82 3.44 5.36 -15.86
N ALA A 83 2.76 6.14 -15.01
CA ALA A 83 3.42 7.13 -14.15
C ALA A 83 4.45 6.50 -13.19
N VAL A 84 4.21 5.27 -12.73
CA VAL A 84 5.18 4.52 -11.93
C VAL A 84 6.44 4.19 -12.73
N GLY A 85 6.29 3.76 -14.00
CA GLY A 85 7.41 3.52 -14.89
C GLY A 85 8.26 4.77 -15.11
N GLU A 86 7.63 5.92 -15.35
CA GLU A 86 8.29 7.22 -15.49
C GLU A 86 9.08 7.63 -14.25
N MET A 87 8.51 7.39 -13.06
CA MET A 87 9.20 7.61 -11.79
C MET A 87 10.41 6.69 -11.64
N ALA A 88 10.23 5.39 -11.92
CA ALA A 88 11.30 4.41 -11.84
C ALA A 88 12.47 4.75 -12.80
N GLU A 89 12.18 5.10 -14.04
CA GLU A 89 13.19 5.53 -14.99
C GLU A 89 13.95 6.78 -14.53
N ALA A 90 13.24 7.76 -13.98
CA ALA A 90 13.87 8.97 -13.47
C ALA A 90 14.82 8.67 -12.30
N CYS A 91 14.38 7.80 -11.36
CA CYS A 91 15.20 7.37 -10.23
C CYS A 91 16.46 6.63 -10.67
N VAL A 92 16.33 5.65 -11.58
CA VAL A 92 17.48 4.90 -12.11
C VAL A 92 18.52 5.82 -12.75
N ARG A 93 18.11 6.84 -13.51
CA ARG A 93 19.01 7.79 -14.17
C ARG A 93 19.89 8.58 -13.21
N ILE A 94 19.46 8.79 -11.96
CA ILE A 94 20.25 9.49 -10.94
C ILE A 94 20.87 8.57 -9.91
N GLY A 95 20.62 7.26 -9.99
CA GLY A 95 21.08 6.27 -9.03
C GLY A 95 20.27 6.25 -7.71
N ALA A 96 19.04 6.76 -7.69
CA ALA A 96 18.19 6.76 -6.52
C ALA A 96 17.49 5.41 -6.30
N GLY A 97 17.30 5.01 -5.04
CA GLY A 97 16.43 3.90 -4.67
C GLY A 97 14.94 4.24 -4.85
N LEU A 98 14.11 3.21 -5.06
CA LEU A 98 12.66 3.36 -5.18
C LEU A 98 11.94 2.37 -4.28
N VAL A 99 11.04 2.87 -3.44
CA VAL A 99 10.02 2.09 -2.74
C VAL A 99 8.68 2.36 -3.39
N MET A 100 8.15 1.41 -4.14
CA MET A 100 6.84 1.51 -4.79
C MET A 100 5.76 0.87 -3.90
N VAL A 101 4.71 1.61 -3.57
CA VAL A 101 3.55 1.06 -2.85
C VAL A 101 2.58 0.42 -3.84
N SER A 102 2.27 -0.86 -3.63
CA SER A 102 1.37 -1.69 -4.42
C SER A 102 0.23 -2.26 -3.57
N THR A 103 -0.49 -3.26 -4.07
CA THR A 103 -1.75 -3.74 -3.51
C THR A 103 -1.84 -5.27 -3.53
N ASN A 104 -2.67 -5.84 -2.65
CA ASN A 104 -3.11 -7.24 -2.72
C ASN A 104 -3.97 -7.53 -3.97
N GLU A 105 -4.54 -6.52 -4.62
CA GLU A 105 -5.40 -6.71 -5.80
C GLU A 105 -4.61 -7.06 -7.08
N VAL A 106 -3.29 -7.24 -6.99
CA VAL A 106 -2.48 -7.88 -8.04
C VAL A 106 -2.72 -9.38 -8.12
N PHE A 107 -3.30 -10.01 -7.11
CA PHE A 107 -3.67 -11.42 -7.07
C PHE A 107 -5.12 -11.63 -7.52
N ASP A 108 -5.43 -12.82 -8.04
CA ASP A 108 -6.73 -13.14 -8.61
C ASP A 108 -7.89 -13.27 -7.59
N GLY A 109 -7.55 -13.45 -6.31
CA GLY A 109 -8.53 -13.55 -5.23
C GLY A 109 -9.34 -14.83 -5.18
N ARG A 110 -8.92 -15.88 -5.91
CA ARG A 110 -9.66 -17.13 -6.07
C ARG A 110 -9.18 -18.29 -5.20
N ARG A 111 -8.26 -18.03 -4.25
CA ARG A 111 -7.80 -19.08 -3.33
C ARG A 111 -8.94 -19.61 -2.47
N THR A 112 -9.02 -20.92 -2.36
CA THR A 112 -10.02 -21.64 -1.54
C THR A 112 -9.38 -22.51 -0.45
N ASP A 113 -8.04 -22.56 -0.43
CA ASP A 113 -7.25 -23.33 0.55
C ASP A 113 -7.08 -22.62 1.90
N GLY A 114 -7.56 -21.37 1.99
CA GLY A 114 -7.44 -20.55 3.21
C GLY A 114 -6.03 -20.03 3.51
N LEU A 115 -5.06 -20.28 2.63
CA LEU A 115 -3.68 -19.81 2.80
C LEU A 115 -3.52 -18.37 2.30
N PRO A 116 -2.63 -17.55 2.90
CA PRO A 116 -2.32 -16.24 2.39
C PRO A 116 -1.51 -16.30 1.09
N TYR A 117 -1.56 -15.23 0.28
CA TYR A 117 -0.68 -15.06 -0.87
C TYR A 117 0.74 -14.70 -0.43
N ARG A 118 1.73 -15.35 -1.04
CA ARG A 118 3.16 -15.07 -0.88
C ARG A 118 3.65 -14.08 -1.94
N PRO A 119 4.77 -13.37 -1.71
CA PRO A 119 5.37 -12.50 -2.72
C PRO A 119 5.66 -13.19 -4.05
N THR A 120 5.97 -14.49 -4.01
CA THR A 120 6.32 -15.34 -5.16
C THR A 120 5.11 -16.01 -5.82
N ASP A 121 3.90 -15.92 -5.25
CA ASP A 121 2.71 -16.53 -5.85
C ASP A 121 2.35 -15.82 -7.17
N PRO A 122 1.78 -16.55 -8.15
CA PRO A 122 1.36 -15.97 -9.42
C PRO A 122 0.38 -14.82 -9.23
N THR A 123 0.59 -13.74 -9.99
CA THR A 123 -0.32 -12.60 -10.04
C THR A 123 -1.36 -12.77 -11.14
N GLY A 124 -2.55 -12.16 -10.96
CA GLY A 124 -3.65 -12.28 -11.91
C GLY A 124 -4.78 -11.31 -11.54
N ALA A 125 -4.50 -10.00 -11.62
CA ALA A 125 -5.39 -8.94 -11.14
C ALA A 125 -6.83 -9.08 -11.69
N PRO A 126 -7.86 -9.08 -10.83
CA PRO A 126 -9.25 -9.32 -11.25
C PRO A 126 -9.96 -8.04 -11.75
N ASN A 127 -9.35 -6.88 -11.60
CA ASN A 127 -9.96 -5.60 -11.93
C ASN A 127 -8.93 -4.59 -12.49
N PRO A 128 -9.37 -3.48 -13.13
CA PRO A 128 -8.48 -2.49 -13.72
C PRO A 128 -7.53 -1.80 -12.73
N TYR A 129 -7.93 -1.59 -11.47
CA TYR A 129 -7.03 -1.04 -10.45
C TYR A 129 -5.84 -1.97 -10.19
N GLY A 130 -6.11 -3.23 -9.89
CA GLY A 130 -5.07 -4.23 -9.66
C GLY A 130 -4.19 -4.44 -10.89
N ALA A 131 -4.78 -4.48 -12.10
CA ALA A 131 -4.05 -4.60 -13.36
C ALA A 131 -3.10 -3.41 -13.60
N ALA A 132 -3.55 -2.18 -13.34
CA ALA A 132 -2.73 -0.98 -13.46
C ALA A 132 -1.58 -0.96 -12.42
N LYS A 133 -1.86 -1.36 -11.16
CA LYS A 133 -0.81 -1.48 -10.14
C LYS A 133 0.22 -2.54 -10.51
N LEU A 134 -0.22 -3.69 -11.03
CA LEU A 134 0.67 -4.75 -11.52
C LEU A 134 1.54 -4.28 -12.69
N ALA A 135 0.96 -3.53 -13.64
CA ALA A 135 1.72 -2.92 -14.73
C ALA A 135 2.82 -1.97 -14.21
N GLY A 136 2.51 -1.19 -13.16
CA GLY A 136 3.49 -0.36 -12.46
C GLY A 136 4.62 -1.16 -11.79
N GLU A 137 4.30 -2.30 -11.14
CA GLU A 137 5.32 -3.22 -10.59
C GLU A 137 6.27 -3.72 -11.68
N LEU A 138 5.70 -4.16 -12.81
CA LEU A 138 6.47 -4.68 -13.94
C LEU A 138 7.35 -3.58 -14.58
N ALA A 139 6.83 -2.36 -14.75
CA ALA A 139 7.57 -1.22 -15.29
C ALA A 139 8.73 -0.82 -14.37
N ALA A 140 8.52 -0.77 -13.05
CA ALA A 140 9.58 -0.48 -12.09
C ALA A 140 10.67 -1.56 -12.11
N ARG A 141 10.29 -2.84 -12.11
CA ARG A 141 11.23 -3.97 -12.22
C ARG A 141 12.05 -3.90 -13.51
N LEU A 142 11.41 -3.59 -14.63
CA LEU A 142 12.09 -3.45 -15.92
C LEU A 142 13.13 -2.32 -15.87
N ALA A 143 12.75 -1.15 -15.37
CA ALA A 143 13.65 0.01 -15.25
C ALA A 143 14.88 -0.30 -14.40
N TYR A 144 14.70 -1.02 -13.28
CA TYR A 144 15.79 -1.41 -12.36
C TYR A 144 16.54 -2.66 -12.78
N GLY A 145 16.16 -3.34 -13.88
CA GLY A 145 16.75 -4.60 -14.30
C GLY A 145 16.51 -5.74 -13.30
N ALA A 146 15.47 -5.64 -12.49
CA ALA A 146 15.08 -6.60 -11.45
C ALA A 146 14.17 -7.68 -12.06
N SER A 147 14.75 -8.67 -12.72
CA SER A 147 14.03 -9.75 -13.41
C SER A 147 14.13 -11.09 -12.64
N GLY A 148 13.11 -11.93 -12.82
CA GLY A 148 13.06 -13.29 -12.31
C GLY A 148 12.47 -13.45 -10.90
N ASP A 149 12.38 -14.72 -10.48
CA ASP A 149 11.81 -15.11 -9.19
C ASP A 149 12.72 -14.72 -8.01
N ASP A 150 14.02 -14.59 -8.27
CA ASP A 150 15.00 -14.18 -7.26
C ASP A 150 14.69 -12.80 -6.66
N PHE A 151 14.17 -11.87 -7.47
CA PHE A 151 13.75 -10.56 -6.96
C PHE A 151 12.55 -10.67 -6.01
N ALA A 152 11.58 -11.51 -6.35
CA ALA A 152 10.41 -11.72 -5.48
C ALA A 152 10.80 -12.41 -4.15
N ALA A 153 11.79 -13.31 -4.20
CA ALA A 153 12.29 -14.04 -3.04
C ALA A 153 13.28 -13.24 -2.19
N ALA A 154 13.88 -12.16 -2.70
CA ALA A 154 14.93 -11.39 -2.01
C ALA A 154 14.47 -10.86 -0.64
N ALA A 155 13.22 -10.44 -0.53
CA ALA A 155 12.63 -9.96 0.73
C ALA A 155 12.48 -11.05 1.81
N THR A 156 12.50 -12.33 1.43
CA THR A 156 12.32 -13.47 2.36
C THR A 156 13.64 -14.09 2.81
N SER A 157 14.74 -13.78 2.11
CA SER A 157 16.08 -14.27 2.42
C SER A 157 16.86 -13.21 3.20
N ALA A 158 16.76 -13.23 4.52
CA ALA A 158 17.62 -12.40 5.37
C ALA A 158 19.09 -12.80 5.17
N GLY A 159 19.85 -12.02 4.41
CA GLY A 159 21.29 -11.89 4.62
C GLY A 159 22.27 -12.80 3.87
N SER A 160 21.98 -13.39 2.72
CA SER A 160 23.01 -14.11 1.94
C SER A 160 23.10 -13.67 0.47
N GLY A 161 23.23 -12.38 0.24
CA GLY A 161 23.55 -11.86 -1.09
C GLY A 161 25.05 -11.95 -1.38
N THR A 162 25.52 -13.07 -1.92
CA THR A 162 26.83 -13.13 -2.59
C THR A 162 26.74 -12.33 -3.89
N GLY A 163 27.15 -11.05 -3.81
CA GLY A 163 27.15 -10.16 -4.95
C GLY A 163 27.99 -10.71 -6.10
N ALA A 164 27.40 -10.82 -7.28
CA ALA A 164 28.15 -10.98 -8.52
C ALA A 164 29.08 -9.78 -8.69
N VAL A 165 30.39 -10.05 -8.65
CA VAL A 165 31.45 -9.06 -8.86
C VAL A 165 31.37 -8.57 -10.30
N GLY A 166 31.13 -7.23 -10.51
CA GLY A 166 31.38 -6.59 -11.80
C GLY A 166 30.25 -5.78 -12.46
N ARG A 167 29.00 -5.73 -11.91
CA ARG A 167 27.99 -4.74 -12.38
C ARG A 167 28.07 -3.46 -11.54
N PRO A 168 27.91 -2.26 -12.15
CA PRO A 168 27.67 -1.07 -11.36
C PRO A 168 26.48 -1.36 -10.44
N ALA A 169 26.58 -0.97 -9.16
CA ALA A 169 25.56 -1.24 -8.17
C ALA A 169 24.24 -0.62 -8.63
N THR A 170 23.30 -1.46 -9.06
CA THR A 170 21.94 -1.00 -9.40
C THR A 170 21.34 -0.46 -8.09
N PRO A 171 20.71 0.73 -8.11
CA PRO A 171 20.05 1.24 -6.91
C PRO A 171 18.94 0.29 -6.44
N PRO A 172 18.61 0.26 -5.14
CA PRO A 172 17.63 -0.70 -4.61
C PRO A 172 16.20 -0.39 -5.06
N LEU A 173 15.42 -1.47 -5.26
CA LEU A 173 13.99 -1.40 -5.57
C LEU A 173 13.20 -2.24 -4.56
N ALA A 174 12.24 -1.63 -3.85
CA ALA A 174 11.23 -2.37 -3.10
C ALA A 174 9.85 -2.20 -3.74
N ILE A 175 9.11 -3.29 -3.83
CA ILE A 175 7.68 -3.28 -4.12
C ILE A 175 6.95 -3.67 -2.84
N VAL A 176 6.23 -2.73 -2.24
CA VAL A 176 5.49 -2.94 -0.99
C VAL A 176 4.02 -3.17 -1.31
N ARG A 177 3.58 -4.43 -1.31
CA ARG A 177 2.17 -4.80 -1.44
C ARG A 177 1.50 -4.71 -0.07
N THR A 178 0.41 -3.99 0.00
CA THR A 178 -0.41 -3.83 1.21
C THR A 178 -1.89 -4.07 0.89
N ALA A 179 -2.76 -4.05 1.91
CA ALA A 179 -4.19 -4.29 1.74
C ALA A 179 -5.02 -3.40 2.68
N TRP A 180 -6.23 -3.05 2.26
CA TRP A 180 -7.28 -2.44 3.08
C TRP A 180 -6.79 -1.32 4.01
N LEU A 181 -6.07 -0.37 3.43
CA LEU A 181 -5.42 0.73 4.14
C LEU A 181 -6.45 1.64 4.82
N PHE A 182 -6.29 1.85 6.13
CA PHE A 182 -7.08 2.80 6.92
C PHE A 182 -6.19 3.76 7.70
N GLY A 183 -6.76 4.86 8.17
CA GLY A 183 -6.07 5.93 8.90
C GLY A 183 -6.42 7.32 8.37
N LEU A 184 -6.00 8.36 9.06
CA LEU A 184 -6.16 9.76 8.64
C LEU A 184 -5.05 10.17 7.65
N PRO A 185 -5.30 11.19 6.80
CA PRO A 185 -6.54 11.92 6.58
C PRO A 185 -7.52 11.22 5.61
N GLY A 186 -8.69 11.79 5.46
CA GLY A 186 -9.71 11.38 4.51
C GLY A 186 -10.62 10.23 5.00
N ALA A 187 -11.73 10.01 4.30
CA ALA A 187 -12.69 8.98 4.64
C ALA A 187 -12.16 7.58 4.28
N ASP A 188 -12.09 6.70 5.27
CA ASP A 188 -11.70 5.30 5.14
C ASP A 188 -12.88 4.35 5.43
N PHE A 189 -12.62 3.04 5.40
CA PHE A 189 -13.66 2.07 5.68
C PHE A 189 -14.25 2.20 7.10
N PRO A 190 -13.46 2.33 8.18
CA PRO A 190 -14.00 2.60 9.52
C PRO A 190 -14.96 3.79 9.57
N GLN A 191 -14.59 4.93 9.02
CA GLN A 191 -15.44 6.12 9.00
C GLN A 191 -16.72 5.92 8.18
N LYS A 192 -16.63 5.21 7.05
CA LYS A 192 -17.81 4.85 6.25
C LYS A 192 -18.77 3.95 7.02
N ILE A 193 -18.27 2.99 7.79
CA ILE A 193 -19.07 2.12 8.66
C ILE A 193 -19.74 2.94 9.76
N LEU A 194 -19.02 3.86 10.40
CA LEU A 194 -19.60 4.76 11.42
C LEU A 194 -20.75 5.60 10.84
N ALA A 195 -20.55 6.19 9.66
CA ALA A 195 -21.57 6.97 8.98
C ALA A 195 -22.80 6.12 8.63
N ALA A 196 -22.60 4.92 8.07
CA ALA A 196 -23.67 3.98 7.74
C ALA A 196 -24.43 3.51 8.98
N ALA A 197 -23.73 3.24 10.10
CA ALA A 197 -24.34 2.81 11.35
C ALA A 197 -25.24 3.90 11.95
N ARG A 198 -24.80 5.15 11.93
CA ARG A 198 -25.62 6.29 12.37
C ARG A 198 -26.88 6.44 11.52
N ALA A 199 -26.74 6.35 10.20
CA ALA A 199 -27.89 6.40 9.30
C ALA A 199 -28.88 5.25 9.54
N ALA A 200 -28.39 4.02 9.70
CA ALA A 200 -29.21 2.86 9.99
C ALA A 200 -29.94 2.98 11.34
N ARG A 201 -29.26 3.48 12.38
CA ARG A 201 -29.85 3.73 13.70
C ARG A 201 -30.96 4.79 13.64
N GLN A 202 -30.75 5.87 12.87
CA GLN A 202 -31.75 6.94 12.70
C GLN A 202 -32.99 6.46 11.93
N SER A 203 -32.80 5.59 10.94
CA SER A 203 -33.89 5.06 10.11
C SER A 203 -34.52 3.77 10.64
N GLY A 204 -33.96 3.17 11.70
CA GLY A 204 -34.40 1.87 12.23
C GLY A 204 -34.18 0.71 11.28
N THR A 205 -33.16 0.80 10.40
CA THR A 205 -32.86 -0.24 9.39
C THR A 205 -31.68 -1.12 9.80
N THR A 206 -31.60 -2.32 9.21
CA THR A 206 -30.47 -3.26 9.39
C THR A 206 -29.35 -2.91 8.43
N MET A 207 -28.10 -2.87 8.92
CA MET A 207 -26.92 -2.73 8.09
C MET A 207 -26.56 -4.05 7.40
N ARG A 208 -26.52 -4.04 6.06
CA ARG A 208 -26.05 -5.19 5.28
C ARG A 208 -24.54 -5.05 5.04
N ILE A 209 -23.77 -6.08 5.40
CA ILE A 209 -22.31 -6.06 5.33
C ILE A 209 -21.80 -7.31 4.62
N VAL A 210 -20.89 -7.13 3.66
CA VAL A 210 -20.28 -8.24 2.91
C VAL A 210 -19.44 -9.11 3.85
N SER A 211 -19.67 -10.43 3.85
CA SER A 211 -19.01 -11.37 4.76
C SER A 211 -18.02 -12.33 4.10
N ASP A 212 -18.02 -12.41 2.76
CA ASP A 212 -17.18 -13.32 1.96
C ASP A 212 -16.06 -12.59 1.17
N GLU A 213 -15.81 -11.32 1.45
CA GLU A 213 -14.61 -10.59 1.04
C GLU A 213 -13.66 -10.54 2.23
N ILE A 214 -12.48 -11.18 2.10
CA ILE A 214 -11.53 -11.39 3.20
C ILE A 214 -10.17 -10.79 2.83
N GLY A 215 -9.59 -10.01 3.74
CA GLY A 215 -8.31 -9.32 3.53
C GLY A 215 -7.61 -8.95 4.83
N CYS A 216 -6.62 -8.08 4.73
CA CYS A 216 -5.81 -7.62 5.86
C CYS A 216 -6.03 -6.12 6.08
N PRO A 217 -6.84 -5.70 7.07
CA PRO A 217 -6.90 -4.29 7.43
C PRO A 217 -5.51 -3.80 7.86
N THR A 218 -5.03 -2.71 7.24
CA THR A 218 -3.68 -2.20 7.48
C THR A 218 -3.71 -0.73 7.86
N TYR A 219 -3.12 -0.40 9.00
CA TYR A 219 -3.06 0.98 9.50
C TYR A 219 -1.93 1.75 8.82
N ALA A 220 -2.23 2.92 8.29
CA ALA A 220 -1.27 3.73 7.53
C ALA A 220 -0.04 4.13 8.35
N THR A 221 -0.19 4.37 9.64
CA THR A 221 0.91 4.69 10.55
C THR A 221 1.86 3.50 10.72
N ASP A 222 1.33 2.28 10.88
CA ASP A 222 2.12 1.07 11.01
C ASP A 222 2.84 0.74 9.69
N LEU A 223 2.14 0.88 8.56
CA LEU A 223 2.74 0.70 7.24
C LEU A 223 3.86 1.71 6.98
N ALA A 224 3.65 2.98 7.35
CA ALA A 224 4.68 4.01 7.23
C ALA A 224 5.92 3.68 8.05
N ALA A 225 5.75 3.23 9.30
CA ALA A 225 6.86 2.82 10.16
C ALA A 225 7.66 1.66 9.53
N ALA A 226 6.98 0.65 8.97
CA ALA A 226 7.63 -0.46 8.30
C ALA A 226 8.41 -0.04 7.04
N ILE A 227 7.82 0.81 6.20
CA ILE A 227 8.51 1.34 5.00
C ILE A 227 9.74 2.16 5.41
N VAL A 228 9.63 3.00 6.43
CA VAL A 228 10.77 3.80 6.93
C VAL A 228 11.86 2.89 7.48
N ALA A 229 11.51 1.80 8.18
CA ALA A 229 12.48 0.82 8.65
C ALA A 229 13.23 0.12 7.50
N LEU A 230 12.53 -0.24 6.40
CA LEU A 230 13.16 -0.77 5.19
C LEU A 230 14.16 0.23 4.58
N VAL A 231 13.75 1.50 4.46
CA VAL A 231 14.63 2.56 3.92
C VAL A 231 15.85 2.79 4.82
N ARG A 232 15.68 2.78 6.14
CA ARG A 232 16.77 2.91 7.11
C ARG A 232 17.83 1.81 6.94
N GLU A 233 17.40 0.56 6.74
CA GLU A 233 18.32 -0.56 6.55
C GLU A 233 19.11 -0.48 5.22
N SER A 234 18.57 0.17 4.18
CA SER A 234 19.28 0.36 2.92
C SER A 234 20.60 1.13 3.09
N GLY A 235 20.60 2.12 3.99
CA GLY A 235 21.80 2.90 4.33
C GLY A 235 22.86 2.09 5.07
N ARG A 236 22.48 1.02 5.80
CA ARG A 236 23.37 0.17 6.58
C ARG A 236 23.97 -0.97 5.78
N ALA A 237 23.23 -1.54 4.85
CA ALA A 237 23.60 -2.75 4.11
C ALA A 237 24.34 -2.48 2.78
N GLY A 238 24.99 -1.33 2.61
CA GLY A 238 25.71 -1.00 1.39
C GLY A 238 24.82 -0.86 0.16
N GLY A 239 23.57 -0.39 0.35
CA GLY A 239 22.63 -0.01 -0.69
C GLY A 239 21.64 -1.08 -1.16
N ARG A 240 21.58 -2.26 -0.54
CA ARG A 240 20.66 -3.34 -0.95
C ARG A 240 19.65 -3.78 0.11
N GLY A 241 19.50 -3.05 1.19
CA GLY A 241 18.76 -3.51 2.38
C GLY A 241 17.23 -3.65 2.23
N PHE A 242 16.65 -3.21 1.10
CA PHE A 242 15.20 -3.33 0.91
C PHE A 242 14.79 -3.93 -0.45
N ASP A 243 15.72 -4.50 -1.23
CA ASP A 243 15.37 -5.11 -2.52
C ASP A 243 14.31 -6.20 -2.37
N GLY A 244 13.36 -6.23 -3.30
CA GLY A 244 12.40 -7.32 -3.42
C GLY A 244 10.94 -6.90 -3.32
N ILE A 245 10.08 -7.92 -3.28
CA ILE A 245 8.63 -7.74 -3.08
C ILE A 245 8.30 -8.03 -1.61
N HIS A 246 7.82 -7.01 -0.92
CA HIS A 246 7.43 -7.08 0.48
C HIS A 246 5.91 -7.07 0.61
N HIS A 247 5.36 -7.99 1.39
CA HIS A 247 3.99 -7.92 1.85
C HIS A 247 3.97 -7.29 3.24
N VAL A 248 3.45 -6.08 3.33
CA VAL A 248 3.43 -5.29 4.58
C VAL A 248 1.99 -4.99 4.98
N VAL A 249 1.50 -5.75 5.94
CA VAL A 249 0.13 -5.67 6.47
C VAL A 249 0.14 -5.87 7.98
N ASN A 250 -0.83 -5.32 8.69
CA ASN A 250 -1.03 -5.69 10.09
C ASN A 250 -1.36 -7.18 10.23
N THR A 251 -0.92 -7.80 11.32
CA THR A 251 -1.10 -9.23 11.56
C THR A 251 -2.59 -9.59 11.69
N GLY A 252 -2.96 -10.72 11.11
CA GLY A 252 -4.31 -11.23 11.09
C GLY A 252 -5.05 -10.94 9.79
N ARG A 253 -6.27 -11.43 9.72
CA ARG A 253 -7.19 -11.24 8.61
C ARG A 253 -8.58 -10.92 9.13
N ALA A 254 -9.44 -10.36 8.30
CA ALA A 254 -10.84 -10.14 8.60
C ALA A 254 -11.68 -10.21 7.33
N SER A 255 -12.93 -10.62 7.45
CA SER A 255 -13.96 -10.27 6.48
C SER A 255 -14.37 -8.80 6.64
N ARG A 256 -15.03 -8.22 5.63
CA ARG A 256 -15.61 -6.87 5.77
C ARG A 256 -16.59 -6.80 6.94
N ALA A 257 -17.35 -7.88 7.17
CA ALA A 257 -18.30 -7.95 8.27
C ALA A 257 -17.60 -8.00 9.64
N GLU A 258 -16.56 -8.81 9.80
CA GLU A 258 -15.77 -8.83 11.04
C GLU A 258 -15.12 -7.49 11.34
N TRP A 259 -14.53 -6.85 10.31
CA TRP A 259 -13.92 -5.53 10.48
C TRP A 259 -14.96 -4.47 10.85
N ALA A 260 -16.12 -4.45 10.18
CA ALA A 260 -17.20 -3.53 10.51
C ALA A 260 -17.73 -3.71 11.93
N ARG A 261 -17.91 -4.97 12.40
CA ARG A 261 -18.36 -5.24 13.78
C ARG A 261 -17.35 -4.75 14.82
N GLU A 262 -16.06 -4.90 14.56
CA GLU A 262 -15.03 -4.36 15.46
C GLU A 262 -15.06 -2.82 15.51
N VAL A 263 -15.29 -2.15 14.35
CA VAL A 263 -15.53 -0.70 14.28
C VAL A 263 -16.73 -0.30 15.15
N LEU A 264 -17.86 -1.01 15.03
CA LEU A 264 -19.07 -0.75 15.81
C LEU A 264 -18.85 -0.97 17.31
N ARG A 265 -18.14 -2.03 17.66
CA ARG A 265 -17.78 -2.35 19.06
C ARG A 265 -16.94 -1.23 19.69
N LEU A 266 -15.89 -0.76 19.00
CA LEU A 266 -15.03 0.33 19.49
C LEU A 266 -15.77 1.66 19.59
N ALA A 267 -16.72 1.90 18.71
CA ALA A 267 -17.56 3.09 18.71
C ALA A 267 -18.72 3.02 19.72
N ALA A 268 -18.92 1.88 20.39
CA ALA A 268 -20.09 1.62 21.24
C ALA A 268 -21.44 1.90 20.53
N ILE A 269 -21.51 1.58 19.22
CA ILE A 269 -22.73 1.73 18.41
C ILE A 269 -23.39 0.35 18.28
N ASP A 270 -24.60 0.23 18.84
CA ASP A 270 -25.46 -0.93 18.65
C ASP A 270 -26.46 -0.66 17.50
N VAL A 271 -26.36 -1.48 16.45
CA VAL A 271 -27.22 -1.47 15.28
C VAL A 271 -27.35 -2.88 14.70
N PRO A 272 -28.54 -3.32 14.30
CA PRO A 272 -28.69 -4.64 13.67
C PRO A 272 -27.83 -4.79 12.41
N THR A 273 -27.12 -5.91 12.28
CA THR A 273 -26.28 -6.21 11.11
C THR A 273 -26.72 -7.52 10.47
N GLU A 274 -26.70 -7.57 9.12
CA GLU A 274 -26.97 -8.75 8.31
C GLU A 274 -25.76 -9.04 7.43
N ASP A 275 -25.26 -10.27 7.47
CA ASP A 275 -24.20 -10.74 6.57
C ASP A 275 -24.77 -11.04 5.20
N VAL A 276 -24.13 -10.47 4.16
CA VAL A 276 -24.54 -10.69 2.78
C VAL A 276 -23.34 -11.14 1.94
N PRO A 277 -23.57 -12.01 0.93
CA PRO A 277 -22.54 -12.35 -0.04
C PRO A 277 -22.13 -11.14 -0.88
N MET A 278 -20.86 -11.04 -1.26
CA MET A 278 -20.31 -10.02 -2.15
C MET A 278 -21.09 -9.93 -3.47
N ALA A 279 -21.57 -11.07 -4.00
CA ALA A 279 -22.35 -11.13 -5.21
C ALA A 279 -23.68 -10.35 -5.15
N THR A 280 -24.19 -10.04 -3.95
CA THR A 280 -25.41 -9.22 -3.77
C THR A 280 -25.13 -7.72 -3.79
N TRP A 281 -23.85 -7.32 -3.79
CA TRP A 281 -23.43 -5.94 -3.75
C TRP A 281 -22.94 -5.49 -5.13
N SER A 282 -23.83 -4.90 -5.93
CA SER A 282 -23.45 -4.39 -7.26
C SER A 282 -22.51 -3.20 -7.15
N ARG A 283 -21.34 -3.30 -7.76
CA ARG A 283 -20.35 -2.21 -7.89
C ARG A 283 -19.58 -2.35 -9.21
N PRO A 284 -19.08 -1.25 -9.80
CA PRO A 284 -18.29 -1.31 -11.05
C PRO A 284 -17.01 -2.16 -10.91
N SER A 285 -16.34 -2.10 -9.76
CA SER A 285 -15.16 -2.92 -9.47
C SER A 285 -15.54 -4.34 -9.08
N ASN A 286 -14.66 -5.28 -9.42
CA ASN A 286 -14.73 -6.66 -8.97
C ASN A 286 -13.49 -6.97 -8.09
N PRO A 287 -13.50 -6.61 -6.80
CA PRO A 287 -12.35 -6.86 -5.93
C PRO A 287 -12.17 -8.36 -5.67
N PRO A 288 -10.96 -8.79 -5.28
CA PRO A 288 -10.70 -10.18 -4.94
C PRO A 288 -11.51 -10.61 -3.69
N GLY A 289 -12.18 -11.75 -3.76
CA GLY A 289 -12.88 -12.33 -2.60
C GLY A 289 -11.89 -12.77 -1.50
N TRP A 290 -10.72 -13.26 -1.90
CA TRP A 290 -9.62 -13.60 -1.00
C TRP A 290 -8.40 -12.71 -1.29
N GLY A 291 -8.10 -11.78 -0.41
CA GLY A 291 -7.00 -10.82 -0.54
C GLY A 291 -6.00 -10.86 0.62
N VAL A 292 -5.87 -12.01 1.29
CA VAL A 292 -4.98 -12.18 2.45
C VAL A 292 -3.53 -12.32 2.00
N LEU A 293 -2.65 -11.48 2.52
CA LEU A 293 -1.22 -11.49 2.26
C LEU A 293 -0.45 -12.17 3.40
N GLU A 294 0.55 -12.99 3.08
CA GLU A 294 1.53 -13.48 4.04
C GLU A 294 2.54 -12.36 4.32
N PRO A 295 2.63 -11.83 5.56
CA PRO A 295 3.60 -10.77 5.87
C PRO A 295 5.02 -11.25 5.67
N THR A 296 5.86 -10.43 5.01
CA THR A 296 7.30 -10.69 4.92
C THR A 296 8.02 -10.24 6.19
N PRO A 297 9.19 -10.82 6.50
CA PRO A 297 10.04 -10.33 7.59
C PRO A 297 10.38 -8.85 7.41
N LEU A 298 10.29 -8.08 8.48
CA LEU A 298 10.64 -6.66 8.50
C LEU A 298 11.78 -6.41 9.50
N PRO A 299 12.59 -5.34 9.32
CA PRO A 299 13.71 -5.03 10.20
C PRO A 299 13.33 -4.88 11.68
N ASP A 300 12.21 -4.24 11.96
CA ASP A 300 11.73 -3.98 13.32
C ASP A 300 10.72 -5.04 13.83
N GLY A 301 10.63 -6.18 13.13
CA GLY A 301 9.69 -7.27 13.46
C GLY A 301 8.31 -7.11 12.80
N SER A 302 7.43 -8.06 13.09
CA SER A 302 6.08 -8.08 12.51
C SER A 302 5.23 -6.92 13.03
N LEU A 303 4.35 -6.41 12.18
CA LEU A 303 3.35 -5.43 12.61
C LEU A 303 2.38 -6.07 13.61
N ARG A 304 1.87 -5.25 14.52
CA ARG A 304 0.83 -5.66 15.49
C ARG A 304 -0.44 -6.14 14.81
N THR A 305 -1.39 -6.68 15.59
CA THR A 305 -2.68 -7.09 15.06
C THR A 305 -3.49 -5.89 14.55
N TRP A 306 -4.31 -6.12 13.52
CA TRP A 306 -5.17 -5.07 12.98
C TRP A 306 -6.18 -4.54 14.01
N GLN A 307 -6.63 -5.36 14.98
CA GLN A 307 -7.50 -4.93 16.07
C GLN A 307 -6.80 -3.92 16.99
N SER A 308 -5.54 -4.19 17.35
CA SER A 308 -4.74 -3.25 18.16
C SER A 308 -4.51 -1.94 17.42
N ALA A 309 -4.23 -2.01 16.10
CA ALA A 309 -4.05 -0.84 15.27
C ALA A 309 -5.35 -0.03 15.12
N LEU A 310 -6.49 -0.71 14.97
CA LEU A 310 -7.79 -0.07 14.90
C LEU A 310 -8.17 0.61 16.22
N ALA A 311 -7.85 0.00 17.36
CA ALA A 311 -8.10 0.61 18.67
C ALA A 311 -7.34 1.94 18.84
N GLU A 312 -6.05 1.98 18.50
CA GLU A 312 -5.27 3.23 18.51
C GLU A 312 -5.84 4.27 17.53
N TYR A 313 -6.25 3.84 16.33
CA TYR A 313 -6.88 4.75 15.38
C TYR A 313 -8.12 5.42 15.98
N PHE A 314 -8.93 4.68 16.75
CA PHE A 314 -10.11 5.23 17.43
C PHE A 314 -9.77 6.25 18.53
N GLU A 315 -8.62 6.11 19.19
CA GLU A 315 -8.14 7.09 20.17
C GLU A 315 -7.82 8.46 19.53
N LEU A 316 -7.42 8.43 18.25
CA LEU A 316 -7.06 9.62 17.48
C LEU A 316 -8.23 10.27 16.74
N LEU A 317 -9.37 9.58 16.63
CA LEU A 317 -10.55 10.17 16.02
C LEU A 317 -11.11 11.29 16.91
N PRO A 318 -11.62 12.39 16.29
CA PRO A 318 -12.32 13.41 17.05
C PRO A 318 -13.44 12.78 17.87
N LYS A 319 -13.41 12.98 19.19
CA LYS A 319 -14.52 12.58 20.05
C LYS A 319 -15.69 13.51 19.71
N GLU A 320 -16.78 12.93 19.28
CA GLU A 320 -18.01 13.73 19.07
C GLU A 320 -18.48 14.28 20.43
N PRO A 321 -18.98 15.53 20.42
CA PRO A 321 -19.51 16.19 21.61
C PRO A 321 -20.75 15.48 22.17
#